data_ebbd2a06dbe325625a07fd7425bdad72
#
_entry.id   ebbd2a06dbe325625a07fd7425bdad72
#
_cell.length_a   1.000
_cell.length_b   1.000
_cell.length_c   1.000
_cell.angle_alpha   90.00
_cell.angle_beta   90.00
_cell.angle_gamma   90.00
#
_symmetry.space_group_name_H-M   'P 1'
#
loop_
_entity.id
_entity.type
_entity.pdbx_description
1 polymer ?
#
loop_
_entity_poly.entity_id
_entity_poly.type
_entity_poly.pdbx_seq_one_letter_code
_entity_poly.pdbx_strand_id
1 'polypeptide(L)'
;MAALLETITVPRASALTPVTSSSLSGHRSSVRFSQFSGLRIRPTRSSVSTNSSSKIIPRGGRIVCEAQNTAVEVAAVNDKTWKALVVESNVPVLVEFWAPWCGPCRMIHPVIDELAKEYVGKLKCYKLNTDESPSIATEFGIRSIPTVMIFKQGEKKEAVIGAVPKSTLTTCIEKFL
;
A
#
# COMPACT_ATOMS: atom_id res chain seq x y z
N MET A 1 -5.39 14.49 62.84
CA MET A 1 -5.53 14.85 61.40
C MET A 1 -6.44 13.77 60.78
N ALA A 2 -7.67 14.17 60.49
CA ALA A 2 -8.70 13.27 59.99
C ALA A 2 -8.66 13.21 58.46
N ALA A 3 -8.49 12.01 57.91
CA ALA A 3 -8.54 11.76 56.48
C ALA A 3 -10.02 11.60 56.05
N LEU A 4 -10.45 12.49 55.17
CA LEU A 4 -11.77 12.43 54.51
C LEU A 4 -11.73 11.37 53.41
N LEU A 5 -12.50 10.32 53.54
CA LEU A 5 -12.83 9.35 52.51
C LEU A 5 -13.99 9.89 51.70
N GLU A 6 -13.73 10.31 50.47
CA GLU A 6 -14.79 10.63 49.47
C GLU A 6 -15.26 9.36 48.81
N THR A 7 -16.53 9.01 49.04
CA THR A 7 -17.21 7.88 48.41
C THR A 7 -17.70 8.31 47.02
N ILE A 8 -17.13 7.70 45.97
CA ILE A 8 -17.57 7.89 44.57
C ILE A 8 -18.84 7.06 44.34
N THR A 9 -19.95 7.74 44.22
CA THR A 9 -21.25 7.14 43.85
C THR A 9 -21.37 6.94 42.36
N VAL A 10 -21.40 5.69 41.90
CA VAL A 10 -21.59 5.33 40.48
C VAL A 10 -23.10 5.40 40.15
N PRO A 11 -23.54 6.12 39.13
CA PRO A 11 -24.93 6.13 38.72
C PRO A 11 -25.31 4.81 38.00
N ARG A 12 -26.39 4.24 38.43
CA ARG A 12 -27.03 2.99 37.94
C ARG A 12 -27.56 3.20 36.53
N ALA A 13 -27.12 2.38 35.58
CA ALA A 13 -27.56 2.36 34.19
C ALA A 13 -29.05 2.08 34.06
N SER A 14 -29.74 2.94 33.32
CA SER A 14 -31.15 2.84 32.96
C SER A 14 -31.38 1.76 31.90
N ALA A 15 -32.52 1.07 32.04
CA ALA A 15 -32.96 -0.08 31.25
C ALA A 15 -33.10 0.20 29.75
N LEU A 16 -32.59 -0.73 28.94
CA LEU A 16 -32.81 -0.81 27.50
C LEU A 16 -34.25 -1.27 27.19
N THR A 17 -34.96 -0.49 26.40
CA THR A 17 -36.29 -0.86 25.82
C THR A 17 -36.05 -1.78 24.60
N PRO A 18 -36.81 -2.86 24.41
CA PRO A 18 -36.67 -3.70 23.24
C PRO A 18 -37.29 -3.01 22.01
N VAL A 19 -36.50 -2.87 20.95
CA VAL A 19 -36.96 -2.43 19.63
C VAL A 19 -37.62 -3.62 18.94
N THR A 20 -38.93 -3.49 18.67
CA THR A 20 -39.73 -4.44 17.89
C THR A 20 -39.28 -4.43 16.44
N SER A 21 -38.85 -5.60 15.94
CA SER A 21 -38.54 -5.84 14.52
C SER A 21 -39.80 -5.85 13.67
N SER A 22 -40.01 -4.81 12.88
CA SER A 22 -41.01 -4.82 11.79
C SER A 22 -40.39 -5.51 10.57
N SER A 23 -41.00 -6.62 10.19
CA SER A 23 -40.67 -7.37 8.96
C SER A 23 -41.08 -6.55 7.74
N LEU A 24 -40.09 -6.05 6.97
CA LEU A 24 -40.31 -5.50 5.63
C LEU A 24 -40.24 -6.65 4.63
N SER A 25 -41.40 -6.99 4.05
CA SER A 25 -41.56 -7.85 2.89
C SER A 25 -40.79 -7.27 1.70
N GLY A 26 -39.61 -7.84 1.39
CA GLY A 26 -38.80 -7.43 0.28
C GLY A 26 -39.36 -7.94 -1.04
N HIS A 27 -39.81 -7.02 -1.86
CA HIS A 27 -40.16 -7.25 -3.26
C HIS A 27 -38.90 -7.66 -4.03
N ARG A 28 -38.78 -8.93 -4.45
CA ARG A 28 -37.70 -9.40 -5.34
C ARG A 28 -38.00 -8.91 -6.76
N SER A 29 -37.39 -7.81 -7.16
CA SER A 29 -37.27 -7.44 -8.57
C SER A 29 -36.21 -8.30 -9.21
N SER A 30 -36.64 -9.23 -10.07
CA SER A 30 -35.75 -10.02 -10.92
C SER A 30 -35.18 -9.13 -12.00
N VAL A 31 -33.88 -8.81 -11.94
CA VAL A 31 -33.17 -8.16 -13.01
C VAL A 31 -32.95 -9.20 -14.10
N ARG A 32 -33.67 -9.08 -15.24
CA ARG A 32 -33.43 -9.86 -16.45
C ARG A 32 -32.13 -9.35 -17.09
N PHE A 33 -31.06 -10.15 -17.01
CA PHE A 33 -29.88 -9.94 -17.82
C PHE A 33 -30.24 -10.24 -19.28
N SER A 34 -30.13 -9.24 -20.14
CA SER A 34 -30.20 -9.42 -21.60
C SER A 34 -29.04 -10.30 -22.04
N GLN A 35 -29.36 -11.38 -22.76
CA GLN A 35 -28.38 -12.26 -23.38
C GLN A 35 -27.49 -11.46 -24.34
N PHE A 36 -26.21 -11.37 -24.00
CA PHE A 36 -25.20 -10.91 -24.94
C PHE A 36 -24.99 -11.98 -26.01
N SER A 37 -25.48 -11.72 -27.23
CA SER A 37 -25.18 -12.50 -28.42
C SER A 37 -23.70 -12.37 -28.72
N GLY A 38 -22.94 -13.44 -28.51
CA GLY A 38 -21.51 -13.45 -28.77
C GLY A 38 -21.17 -13.12 -30.23
N LEU A 39 -20.31 -12.17 -30.42
CA LEU A 39 -19.73 -11.79 -31.70
C LEU A 39 -18.92 -12.98 -32.24
N ARG A 40 -19.47 -13.67 -33.29
CA ARG A 40 -18.74 -14.74 -33.98
C ARG A 40 -17.77 -14.08 -34.95
N ILE A 41 -16.51 -14.01 -34.62
CA ILE A 41 -15.43 -13.64 -35.52
C ILE A 41 -15.19 -14.86 -36.42
N ARG A 42 -15.56 -14.75 -37.73
CA ARG A 42 -15.20 -15.73 -38.74
C ARG A 42 -13.74 -15.48 -39.15
N PRO A 43 -12.84 -16.47 -39.06
CA PRO A 43 -11.52 -16.33 -39.66
C PRO A 43 -11.66 -16.44 -41.19
N THR A 44 -11.37 -15.39 -41.88
CA THR A 44 -11.19 -15.42 -43.33
C THR A 44 -9.84 -16.05 -43.64
N ARG A 45 -9.85 -17.28 -44.16
CA ARG A 45 -8.66 -17.89 -44.76
C ARG A 45 -8.39 -17.20 -46.07
N SER A 46 -7.42 -16.32 -46.11
CA SER A 46 -6.78 -15.87 -47.33
C SER A 46 -5.68 -16.86 -47.69
N SER A 47 -5.93 -17.67 -48.70
CA SER A 47 -4.90 -18.45 -49.36
C SER A 47 -4.10 -17.50 -50.26
N VAL A 48 -2.87 -17.18 -49.86
CA VAL A 48 -1.92 -16.53 -50.78
C VAL A 48 -0.96 -17.57 -51.28
N SER A 49 -1.05 -17.78 -52.59
CA SER A 49 -0.18 -18.62 -53.41
C SER A 49 1.25 -18.11 -53.38
N THR A 50 2.16 -19.01 -53.06
CA THR A 50 3.60 -18.78 -53.07
C THR A 50 4.15 -18.98 -54.47
N ASN A 51 4.81 -17.99 -55.05
CA ASN A 51 5.99 -18.20 -55.91
C ASN A 51 6.73 -16.87 -56.05
N SER A 52 7.85 -16.72 -55.42
CA SER A 52 9.06 -16.17 -56.01
C SER A 52 10.22 -16.22 -55.00
N SER A 53 11.24 -16.91 -55.46
CA SER A 53 12.57 -16.92 -54.82
C SER A 53 13.16 -15.52 -54.77
N SER A 54 13.40 -14.99 -53.62
CA SER A 54 14.30 -13.85 -53.47
C SER A 54 15.07 -13.98 -52.12
N LYS A 55 16.38 -13.89 -52.26
CA LYS A 55 17.42 -13.95 -51.25
C LYS A 55 17.00 -13.33 -49.91
N ILE A 56 17.04 -14.17 -48.86
CA ILE A 56 16.86 -13.73 -47.48
C ILE A 56 18.15 -13.07 -47.02
N ILE A 57 18.15 -11.76 -46.91
CA ILE A 57 19.11 -11.01 -46.13
C ILE A 57 18.59 -11.00 -44.69
N PRO A 58 19.31 -11.54 -43.70
CA PRO A 58 18.88 -11.45 -42.32
C PRO A 58 19.16 -10.04 -41.82
N ARG A 59 18.20 -9.14 -42.03
CA ARG A 59 18.23 -7.79 -41.44
C ARG A 59 17.17 -7.75 -40.34
N GLY A 60 17.50 -8.36 -39.25
CA GLY A 60 16.65 -8.43 -38.08
C GLY A 60 17.46 -8.18 -36.83
N GLY A 61 17.99 -6.97 -36.69
CA GLY A 61 18.29 -6.45 -35.36
C GLY A 61 16.95 -6.31 -34.64
N ARG A 62 16.60 -7.32 -33.84
CA ARG A 62 15.52 -7.22 -32.87
C ARG A 62 15.96 -6.15 -31.88
N ILE A 63 15.45 -4.94 -32.05
CA ILE A 63 15.52 -3.93 -31.01
C ILE A 63 14.62 -4.48 -29.90
N VAL A 64 15.20 -5.28 -29.01
CA VAL A 64 14.62 -5.54 -27.73
C VAL A 64 14.74 -4.21 -27.00
N CYS A 65 13.68 -3.40 -27.02
CA CYS A 65 13.49 -2.37 -26.03
C CYS A 65 13.35 -3.11 -24.70
N GLU A 66 14.47 -3.47 -24.12
CA GLU A 66 14.59 -3.80 -22.72
C GLU A 66 14.32 -2.46 -22.02
N ALA A 67 13.03 -2.22 -21.75
CA ALA A 67 12.65 -1.24 -20.74
C ALA A 67 13.34 -1.76 -19.48
N GLN A 68 14.55 -1.26 -19.22
CA GLN A 68 15.16 -1.36 -17.92
C GLN A 68 14.20 -0.63 -16.98
N ASN A 69 13.20 -1.38 -16.48
CA ASN A 69 12.59 -1.08 -15.21
C ASN A 69 13.75 -1.17 -14.20
N THR A 70 14.51 -0.10 -14.09
CA THR A 70 15.28 0.18 -12.89
C THR A 70 14.23 0.43 -11.81
N ALA A 71 13.63 -0.66 -11.34
CA ALA A 71 12.89 -0.66 -10.12
C ALA A 71 13.92 -0.22 -9.08
N VAL A 72 13.84 1.04 -8.66
CA VAL A 72 14.53 1.47 -7.44
C VAL A 72 13.82 0.69 -6.36
N GLU A 73 14.37 -0.50 -6.07
CA GLU A 73 13.87 -1.34 -5.01
C GLU A 73 14.20 -0.62 -3.71
N VAL A 74 13.15 -0.27 -2.98
CA VAL A 74 13.30 0.40 -1.68
C VAL A 74 13.98 -0.56 -0.72
N ALA A 75 15.12 -0.16 -0.17
CA ALA A 75 15.93 -0.99 0.70
C ALA A 75 15.18 -1.39 1.98
N ALA A 76 15.42 -2.60 2.45
CA ALA A 76 14.92 -3.07 3.73
C ALA A 76 15.77 -2.49 4.88
N VAL A 77 15.11 -2.11 5.97
CA VAL A 77 15.74 -1.70 7.23
C VAL A 77 15.36 -2.68 8.34
N ASN A 78 16.29 -2.92 9.25
CA ASN A 78 16.13 -3.82 10.41
C ASN A 78 16.71 -3.19 11.68
N ASP A 79 16.60 -3.88 12.82
CA ASP A 79 17.07 -3.39 14.13
C ASP A 79 18.53 -2.91 14.11
N LYS A 80 19.40 -3.58 13.33
CA LYS A 80 20.84 -3.25 13.27
C LYS A 80 21.12 -1.99 12.45
N THR A 81 20.33 -1.76 11.40
CA THR A 81 20.54 -0.66 10.45
C THR A 81 19.67 0.55 10.77
N TRP A 82 18.67 0.40 11.63
CA TRP A 82 17.70 1.44 11.98
C TRP A 82 18.38 2.75 12.38
N LYS A 83 19.29 2.68 13.33
CA LYS A 83 19.96 3.86 13.86
C LYS A 83 20.70 4.64 12.78
N ALA A 84 21.51 3.95 11.97
CA ALA A 84 22.30 4.59 10.93
C ALA A 84 21.47 5.12 9.74
N LEU A 85 20.39 4.40 9.36
CA LEU A 85 19.63 4.75 8.17
C LEU A 85 18.47 5.71 8.45
N VAL A 86 17.85 5.62 9.63
CA VAL A 86 16.66 6.40 9.98
C VAL A 86 16.98 7.50 10.98
N VAL A 87 17.62 7.17 12.12
CA VAL A 87 17.86 8.13 13.20
C VAL A 87 18.93 9.16 12.82
N GLU A 88 20.05 8.72 12.25
CA GLU A 88 21.20 9.58 11.88
C GLU A 88 21.04 10.22 10.49
N SER A 89 19.89 10.08 9.85
CA SER A 89 19.66 10.64 8.53
C SER A 89 19.48 12.16 8.57
N ASN A 90 20.24 12.87 7.72
CA ASN A 90 20.12 14.31 7.54
C ASN A 90 18.94 14.73 6.66
N VAL A 91 18.35 13.79 5.92
CA VAL A 91 17.17 14.02 5.07
C VAL A 91 15.96 13.31 5.66
N PRO A 92 14.75 13.75 5.36
CA PRO A 92 13.55 13.05 5.79
C PRO A 92 13.55 11.59 5.34
N VAL A 93 13.05 10.70 6.17
CA VAL A 93 12.99 9.26 5.93
C VAL A 93 11.55 8.79 6.04
N LEU A 94 11.08 8.08 5.03
CA LEU A 94 9.81 7.40 5.03
C LEU A 94 10.05 5.91 5.29
N VAL A 95 9.38 5.34 6.28
CA VAL A 95 9.47 3.92 6.61
C VAL A 95 8.09 3.29 6.53
N GLU A 96 7.96 2.25 5.71
CA GLU A 96 6.79 1.40 5.64
C GLU A 96 6.95 0.19 6.56
N PHE A 97 6.05 0.04 7.51
CA PHE A 97 5.95 -1.14 8.37
C PHE A 97 5.01 -2.16 7.73
N TRP A 98 5.51 -3.34 7.44
CA TRP A 98 4.79 -4.37 6.70
C TRP A 98 5.10 -5.77 7.23
N ALA A 99 4.36 -6.79 6.73
CA ALA A 99 4.69 -8.20 6.95
C ALA A 99 4.34 -9.04 5.71
N PRO A 100 4.96 -10.22 5.51
CA PRO A 100 4.77 -11.07 4.32
C PRO A 100 3.32 -11.53 4.13
N TRP A 101 2.59 -11.74 5.20
CA TRP A 101 1.19 -12.18 5.21
C TRP A 101 0.19 -11.02 5.00
N CYS A 102 0.65 -9.78 4.99
CA CYS A 102 -0.19 -8.59 4.86
C CYS A 102 -0.61 -8.36 3.40
N GLY A 103 -1.85 -8.70 3.05
CA GLY A 103 -2.40 -8.46 1.71
C GLY A 103 -2.42 -6.98 1.30
N PRO A 104 -2.96 -6.07 2.14
CA PRO A 104 -2.98 -4.63 1.83
C PRO A 104 -1.60 -3.99 1.66
N CYS A 105 -0.56 -4.53 2.31
CA CYS A 105 0.81 -4.03 2.18
C CYS A 105 1.33 -4.17 0.74
N ARG A 106 0.94 -5.24 0.04
CA ARG A 106 1.34 -5.46 -1.36
C ARG A 106 0.84 -4.37 -2.31
N MET A 107 -0.25 -3.70 -1.97
CA MET A 107 -0.79 -2.59 -2.77
C MET A 107 -0.01 -1.29 -2.56
N ILE A 108 0.56 -1.07 -1.37
CA ILE A 108 1.28 0.16 -1.06
C ILE A 108 2.76 0.08 -1.46
N HIS A 109 3.36 -1.11 -1.55
CA HIS A 109 4.75 -1.30 -1.97
C HIS A 109 5.10 -0.56 -3.26
N PRO A 110 4.34 -0.72 -4.39
CA PRO A 110 4.64 0.01 -5.61
C PRO A 110 4.50 1.53 -5.45
N VAL A 111 3.60 1.99 -4.60
CA VAL A 111 3.43 3.42 -4.31
C VAL A 111 4.68 3.98 -3.61
N ILE A 112 5.24 3.23 -2.65
CA ILE A 112 6.48 3.63 -1.97
C ILE A 112 7.67 3.62 -2.95
N ASP A 113 7.74 2.64 -3.85
CA ASP A 113 8.79 2.56 -4.87
C ASP A 113 8.70 3.73 -5.87
N GLU A 114 7.49 4.18 -6.22
CA GLU A 114 7.28 5.38 -7.02
C GLU A 114 7.70 6.65 -6.29
N LEU A 115 7.31 6.81 -5.03
CA LEU A 115 7.69 7.96 -4.20
C LEU A 115 9.22 8.02 -4.02
N ALA A 116 9.87 6.89 -3.84
CA ALA A 116 11.33 6.82 -3.75
C ALA A 116 12.02 7.34 -5.03
N LYS A 117 11.44 7.08 -6.20
CA LYS A 117 11.94 7.60 -7.49
C LYS A 117 11.68 9.10 -7.65
N GLU A 118 10.49 9.55 -7.24
CA GLU A 118 10.04 10.93 -7.41
C GLU A 118 10.84 11.90 -6.53
N TYR A 119 11.15 11.46 -5.30
CA TYR A 119 11.85 12.28 -4.31
C TYR A 119 13.33 11.90 -4.13
N VAL A 120 13.99 11.39 -5.17
CA VAL A 120 15.43 11.05 -5.14
C VAL A 120 16.24 12.22 -4.61
N GLY A 121 17.08 11.95 -3.59
CA GLY A 121 17.95 12.95 -2.96
C GLY A 121 17.28 13.84 -1.93
N LYS A 122 15.94 13.93 -1.91
CA LYS A 122 15.18 14.74 -0.94
C LYS A 122 14.54 13.89 0.16
N LEU A 123 14.19 12.65 -0.15
CA LEU A 123 13.56 11.68 0.75
C LEU A 123 14.27 10.34 0.62
N LYS A 124 14.48 9.66 1.72
CA LYS A 124 14.88 8.24 1.72
C LYS A 124 13.67 7.39 2.08
N CYS A 125 13.46 6.32 1.33
CA CYS A 125 12.37 5.38 1.60
C CYS A 125 12.94 4.03 2.02
N TYR A 126 12.34 3.42 3.04
CA TYR A 126 12.73 2.10 3.56
C TYR A 126 11.49 1.27 3.83
N LYS A 127 11.65 -0.07 3.82
CA LYS A 127 10.64 -1.04 4.22
C LYS A 127 11.14 -1.81 5.44
N LEU A 128 10.34 -1.89 6.49
CA LEU A 128 10.64 -2.63 7.72
C LEU A 128 9.66 -3.79 7.87
N ASN A 129 10.20 -5.00 7.93
CA ASN A 129 9.42 -6.19 8.23
C ASN A 129 9.21 -6.29 9.75
N THR A 130 7.96 -6.20 10.20
CA THR A 130 7.59 -6.25 11.61
C THR A 130 7.80 -7.61 12.26
N ASP A 131 7.81 -8.69 11.46
CA ASP A 131 8.09 -10.05 11.97
C ASP A 131 9.57 -10.24 12.25
N GLU A 132 10.45 -9.56 11.48
CA GLU A 132 11.91 -9.62 11.67
C GLU A 132 12.43 -8.61 12.70
N SER A 133 11.73 -7.48 12.85
CA SER A 133 12.12 -6.38 13.75
C SER A 133 10.97 -5.97 14.66
N PRO A 134 10.50 -6.86 15.55
CA PRO A 134 9.38 -6.58 16.46
C PRO A 134 9.72 -5.54 17.52
N SER A 135 10.99 -5.36 17.87
CA SER A 135 11.47 -4.34 18.80
C SER A 135 11.14 -2.94 18.33
N ILE A 136 11.46 -2.61 17.09
CA ILE A 136 11.15 -1.31 16.48
C ILE A 136 9.64 -1.12 16.34
N ALA A 137 8.92 -2.16 15.88
CA ALA A 137 7.47 -2.10 15.77
C ALA A 137 6.80 -1.80 17.13
N THR A 138 7.30 -2.37 18.21
CA THR A 138 6.82 -2.12 19.57
C THR A 138 7.19 -0.72 20.06
N GLU A 139 8.43 -0.27 19.84
CA GLU A 139 8.91 1.06 20.20
C GLU A 139 8.04 2.18 19.60
N PHE A 140 7.70 2.06 18.32
CA PHE A 140 6.85 3.05 17.64
C PHE A 140 5.34 2.79 17.76
N GLY A 141 4.95 1.76 18.52
CA GLY A 141 3.56 1.42 18.81
C GLY A 141 2.76 1.00 17.57
N ILE A 142 3.37 0.22 16.67
CA ILE A 142 2.69 -0.32 15.50
C ILE A 142 1.64 -1.35 15.93
N ARG A 143 0.37 -1.02 15.71
CA ARG A 143 -0.79 -1.88 16.06
C ARG A 143 -1.49 -2.46 14.84
N SER A 144 -1.22 -1.91 13.68
CA SER A 144 -1.79 -2.35 12.40
C SER A 144 -0.81 -2.12 11.28
N ILE A 145 -0.88 -2.95 10.24
CA ILE A 145 -0.07 -2.85 9.03
C ILE A 145 -0.99 -2.85 7.78
N PRO A 146 -0.62 -2.13 6.72
CA PRO A 146 0.57 -1.27 6.63
C PRO A 146 0.45 -0.01 7.49
N THR A 147 1.57 0.47 7.99
CA THR A 147 1.70 1.78 8.59
C THR A 147 2.91 2.46 7.97
N VAL A 148 2.76 3.69 7.52
CA VAL A 148 3.84 4.49 6.96
C VAL A 148 4.17 5.61 7.92
N MET A 149 5.43 5.72 8.32
CA MET A 149 5.89 6.79 9.19
C MET A 149 6.93 7.66 8.51
N ILE A 150 6.89 8.96 8.82
CA ILE A 150 7.88 9.92 8.36
C ILE A 150 8.72 10.36 9.54
N PHE A 151 10.03 10.23 9.38
CA PHE A 151 11.05 10.63 10.35
C PHE A 151 11.84 11.80 9.80
N LYS A 152 12.19 12.74 10.64
CA LYS A 152 13.10 13.85 10.32
C LYS A 152 14.00 14.10 11.52
N GLN A 153 15.32 14.05 11.31
CA GLN A 153 16.32 14.19 12.37
C GLN A 153 16.14 13.18 13.52
N GLY A 154 15.80 11.94 13.20
CA GLY A 154 15.58 10.87 14.16
C GLY A 154 14.24 10.89 14.89
N GLU A 155 13.42 11.92 14.72
CA GLU A 155 12.12 12.03 15.36
C GLU A 155 10.98 11.61 14.43
N LYS A 156 10.01 10.88 14.97
CA LYS A 156 8.75 10.60 14.28
C LYS A 156 7.93 11.88 14.13
N LYS A 157 7.67 12.31 12.91
CA LYS A 157 6.89 13.52 12.63
C LYS A 157 5.44 13.21 12.29
N GLU A 158 5.18 12.20 11.48
CA GLU A 158 3.83 11.82 11.06
C GLU A 158 3.71 10.30 10.91
N ALA A 159 2.48 9.78 11.10
CA ALA A 159 2.17 8.38 10.91
C ALA A 159 0.84 8.23 10.17
N VAL A 160 0.86 7.47 9.10
CA VAL A 160 -0.32 7.18 8.26
C VAL A 160 -0.61 5.69 8.36
N ILE A 161 -1.81 5.33 8.81
CA ILE A 161 -2.21 3.95 9.05
C ILE A 161 -3.08 3.47 7.89
N GLY A 162 -2.79 2.28 7.39
CA GLY A 162 -3.53 1.61 6.33
C GLY A 162 -3.00 1.88 4.93
N ALA A 163 -3.57 1.17 3.96
CA ALA A 163 -3.25 1.34 2.55
C ALA A 163 -3.92 2.61 2.01
N VAL A 164 -3.19 3.71 2.00
CA VAL A 164 -3.65 5.02 1.54
C VAL A 164 -3.20 5.31 0.11
N PRO A 165 -3.92 6.16 -0.63
CA PRO A 165 -3.52 6.56 -1.98
C PRO A 165 -2.23 7.41 -1.96
N LYS A 166 -1.49 7.39 -3.07
CA LYS A 166 -0.24 8.13 -3.26
C LYS A 166 -0.35 9.62 -2.90
N SER A 167 -1.46 10.25 -3.28
CA SER A 167 -1.71 11.67 -3.00
C SER A 167 -1.66 12.02 -1.52
N THR A 168 -2.18 11.14 -0.66
CA THR A 168 -2.13 11.34 0.80
C THR A 168 -0.69 11.30 1.30
N LEU A 169 0.11 10.33 0.85
CA LEU A 169 1.52 10.23 1.22
C LEU A 169 2.32 11.41 0.71
N THR A 170 2.10 11.84 -0.54
CA THR A 170 2.71 13.05 -1.12
C THR A 170 2.46 14.28 -0.24
N THR A 171 1.19 14.52 0.13
CA THR A 171 0.83 15.65 1.01
C THR A 171 1.54 15.58 2.37
N CYS A 172 1.68 14.39 2.94
CA CYS A 172 2.41 14.21 4.20
C CYS A 172 3.91 14.45 4.04
N ILE A 173 4.52 13.97 2.95
CA ILE A 173 5.96 14.14 2.66
C ILE A 173 6.31 15.63 2.46
N GLU A 174 5.51 16.33 1.67
CA GLU A 174 5.76 17.75 1.33
C GLU A 174 5.79 18.69 2.54
N LYS A 175 5.14 18.32 3.65
CA LYS A 175 5.21 19.09 4.91
C LYS A 175 6.61 19.09 5.55
N PHE A 176 7.44 18.08 5.22
CA PHE A 176 8.71 17.85 5.89
C PHE A 176 9.93 17.96 4.99
N LEU A 177 9.73 18.16 3.69
CA LEU A 177 10.80 18.49 2.75
C LEU A 177 11.27 19.94 2.94
#